data_cc587ba440d739b81e8cfe4685df2a38
#
_entry.id   cc587ba440d739b81e8cfe4685df2a38
#
_cell.length_a   1.000
_cell.length_b   1.000
_cell.length_c   1.000
_cell.angle_alpha   90.00
_cell.angle_beta   90.00
_cell.angle_gamma   90.00
#
_symmetry.space_group_name_H-M   'P 1'
#
loop_
_entity.id
_entity.type
_entity.pdbx_description
1 polymer ?
#
loop_
_entity_poly.entity_id
_entity_poly.type
_entity_poly.pdbx_seq_one_letter_code
_entity_poly.pdbx_strand_id
1 'polypeptide(L)'
;VPGWNRRRIASAALGCAAAAAWPLRPVAAGQLEEPLADSVRQALRAAVEFADPLEPEFASTEARMAYLRWLTQISPRLARRKPELQDRVEFLQTVWYESRRAGLDEALVLGLIQVESAFRQFAISVVGARGYMQIMPFWARLIGDGDVAALFHLKTNLRFGCVILRHYLERERGDLFLALGRYNGSRGRSPYPNAVFAAQQRWRVG
;
A
#
# COMPACT_ATOMS: atom_id res chain seq x y z
N VAL A 1 75.67 -19.59 -4.05
CA VAL A 1 74.72 -18.41 -3.96
C VAL A 1 73.34 -18.92 -4.16
N PRO A 2 72.37 -18.74 -3.21
CA PRO A 2 71.09 -19.42 -3.22
C PRO A 2 70.03 -18.59 -3.91
N GLY A 3 69.07 -19.32 -4.52
CA GLY A 3 67.97 -18.83 -5.30
C GLY A 3 66.83 -18.18 -4.48
N TRP A 4 66.27 -17.17 -5.06
CA TRP A 4 65.14 -16.42 -4.51
C TRP A 4 63.81 -17.11 -4.90
N ASN A 5 63.07 -17.56 -3.88
CA ASN A 5 61.83 -18.26 -4.01
C ASN A 5 60.68 -17.23 -4.09
N ARG A 6 60.08 -17.09 -5.26
CA ARG A 6 58.91 -16.23 -5.49
C ARG A 6 57.66 -16.92 -4.89
N ARG A 7 57.24 -16.47 -3.73
CA ARG A 7 55.94 -16.84 -3.17
C ARG A 7 54.81 -16.23 -4.03
N ARG A 8 53.98 -17.09 -4.59
CA ARG A 8 52.76 -16.75 -5.27
C ARG A 8 51.77 -16.20 -4.23
N ILE A 9 51.38 -14.93 -4.34
CA ILE A 9 50.28 -14.35 -3.60
C ILE A 9 49.00 -14.73 -4.34
N ALA A 10 48.19 -15.59 -3.72
CA ALA A 10 46.86 -15.92 -4.21
C ALA A 10 45.98 -14.72 -3.91
N SER A 11 45.54 -14.03 -4.95
CA SER A 11 44.52 -12.98 -4.86
C SER A 11 43.18 -13.63 -4.60
N ALA A 12 42.67 -13.48 -3.40
CA ALA A 12 41.28 -13.79 -3.09
C ALA A 12 40.37 -12.71 -3.74
N ALA A 13 39.66 -13.09 -4.78
CA ALA A 13 38.62 -12.25 -5.35
C ALA A 13 37.45 -12.18 -4.37
N LEU A 14 37.29 -11.03 -3.70
CA LEU A 14 36.03 -10.69 -3.02
C LEU A 14 34.93 -10.54 -4.08
N GLY A 15 34.07 -11.53 -4.14
CA GLY A 15 32.84 -11.42 -4.90
C GLY A 15 31.91 -10.39 -4.23
N CYS A 16 31.87 -9.17 -4.76
CA CYS A 16 30.80 -8.24 -4.46
C CYS A 16 29.50 -8.80 -5.00
N ALA A 17 28.66 -9.35 -4.10
CA ALA A 17 27.28 -9.62 -4.42
C ALA A 17 26.58 -8.27 -4.67
N ALA A 18 26.47 -7.90 -5.95
CA ALA A 18 25.66 -6.79 -6.38
C ALA A 18 24.21 -7.11 -5.99
N ALA A 19 23.72 -6.48 -4.93
CA ALA A 19 22.29 -6.43 -4.64
C ALA A 19 21.63 -5.78 -5.86
N ALA A 20 20.94 -6.58 -6.67
CA ALA A 20 20.16 -6.11 -7.79
C ALA A 20 19.12 -5.15 -7.24
N ALA A 21 19.40 -3.87 -7.28
CA ALA A 21 18.42 -2.81 -7.11
C ALA A 21 17.44 -2.96 -8.26
N TRP A 22 16.27 -3.53 -7.98
CA TRP A 22 15.16 -3.60 -8.90
C TRP A 22 14.82 -2.15 -9.26
N PRO A 23 14.95 -1.75 -10.52
CA PRO A 23 14.50 -0.42 -10.91
C PRO A 23 13.00 -0.37 -10.65
N LEU A 24 12.59 0.43 -9.65
CA LEU A 24 11.20 0.83 -9.51
C LEU A 24 10.86 1.64 -10.76
N ARG A 25 10.45 0.96 -11.82
CA ARG A 25 9.80 1.63 -12.94
C ARG A 25 8.57 2.32 -12.33
N PRO A 26 8.40 3.63 -12.55
CA PRO A 26 7.17 4.27 -12.17
C PRO A 26 6.07 3.54 -12.96
N VAL A 27 5.28 2.74 -12.26
CA VAL A 27 4.02 2.27 -12.81
C VAL A 27 3.25 3.55 -13.03
N ALA A 28 2.96 3.90 -14.26
CA ALA A 28 2.12 5.04 -14.59
C ALA A 28 0.72 4.73 -14.06
N ALA A 29 0.52 4.97 -12.77
CA ALA A 29 -0.75 4.79 -12.11
C ALA A 29 -1.66 5.92 -12.56
N GLY A 30 -2.63 5.60 -13.34
CA GLY A 30 -3.68 6.51 -13.77
C GLY A 30 -5.02 5.85 -13.56
N GLN A 31 -5.58 5.97 -12.35
CA GLN A 31 -7.01 5.74 -12.17
C GLN A 31 -7.73 6.62 -13.16
N LEU A 32 -8.59 6.01 -13.99
CA LEU A 32 -9.36 6.74 -14.98
C LEU A 32 -10.58 7.35 -14.28
N GLU A 33 -10.82 8.65 -14.54
CA GLU A 33 -12.06 9.28 -14.12
C GLU A 33 -13.20 8.73 -14.99
N GLU A 34 -14.08 7.96 -14.34
CA GLU A 34 -15.26 7.39 -14.99
C GLU A 34 -16.52 8.05 -14.41
N PRO A 35 -17.56 8.30 -15.24
CA PRO A 35 -18.84 8.77 -14.72
C PRO A 35 -19.40 7.78 -13.69
N LEU A 36 -19.73 8.28 -12.51
CA LEU A 36 -20.42 7.52 -11.46
C LEU A 36 -21.90 7.89 -11.44
N ALA A 37 -22.76 6.88 -11.29
CA ALA A 37 -24.17 7.13 -10.98
C ALA A 37 -24.26 7.90 -9.64
N ASP A 38 -25.26 8.78 -9.50
CA ASP A 38 -25.38 9.64 -8.32
C ASP A 38 -25.53 8.85 -7.02
N SER A 39 -26.25 7.72 -7.06
CA SER A 39 -26.37 6.81 -5.91
C SER A 39 -25.02 6.21 -5.48
N VAL A 40 -24.18 5.81 -6.43
CA VAL A 40 -22.84 5.29 -6.17
C VAL A 40 -21.95 6.40 -5.59
N ARG A 41 -22.02 7.61 -6.16
CA ARG A 41 -21.26 8.76 -5.67
C ARG A 41 -21.65 9.11 -4.23
N GLN A 42 -22.94 9.12 -3.91
CA GLN A 42 -23.44 9.38 -2.55
C GLN A 42 -22.97 8.29 -1.57
N ALA A 43 -23.05 7.01 -1.95
CA ALA A 43 -22.56 5.91 -1.11
C ALA A 43 -21.05 6.02 -0.83
N LEU A 44 -20.25 6.35 -1.84
CA LEU A 44 -18.80 6.53 -1.67
C LEU A 44 -18.48 7.77 -0.81
N ARG A 45 -19.22 8.87 -0.96
CA ARG A 45 -19.10 10.05 -0.08
C ARG A 45 -19.38 9.68 1.37
N ALA A 46 -20.51 9.05 1.64
CA ALA A 46 -20.85 8.60 2.99
C ALA A 46 -19.74 7.69 3.56
N ALA A 47 -19.21 6.78 2.76
CA ALA A 47 -18.11 5.89 3.19
C ALA A 47 -16.80 6.65 3.50
N VAL A 48 -16.55 7.81 2.88
CA VAL A 48 -15.40 8.66 3.15
C VAL A 48 -15.61 9.59 4.34
N GLU A 49 -16.83 10.16 4.48
CA GLU A 49 -17.18 11.14 5.51
C GLU A 49 -17.24 10.56 6.93
N PHE A 50 -17.75 9.32 7.08
CA PHE A 50 -17.83 8.69 8.39
C PHE A 50 -16.45 8.41 8.96
N ALA A 51 -15.92 9.41 9.65
CA ALA A 51 -14.66 9.42 10.35
C ALA A 51 -14.88 9.09 11.82
N ASP A 52 -14.79 7.83 12.16
CA ASP A 52 -14.81 7.41 13.55
C ASP A 52 -13.41 7.24 14.15
N PRO A 53 -13.32 7.17 15.50
CA PRO A 53 -12.12 7.51 16.24
C PRO A 53 -10.94 6.57 15.95
N LEU A 54 -9.80 7.08 16.34
CA LEU A 54 -8.44 6.60 16.14
C LEU A 54 -8.08 5.29 16.85
N GLU A 55 -8.91 4.84 17.79
CA GLU A 55 -8.68 3.60 18.51
C GLU A 55 -9.59 2.51 17.94
N PRO A 56 -9.03 1.37 17.53
CA PRO A 56 -9.83 0.24 17.11
C PRO A 56 -10.73 -0.21 18.28
N GLU A 57 -12.04 -0.05 18.15
CA GLU A 57 -12.97 -0.71 19.05
C GLU A 57 -12.98 -2.20 18.71
N PHE A 58 -12.73 -3.01 19.71
CA PHE A 58 -12.70 -4.47 19.57
C PHE A 58 -13.97 -5.08 20.16
N ALA A 59 -14.70 -5.82 19.34
CA ALA A 59 -15.90 -6.51 19.75
C ALA A 59 -15.66 -7.58 20.85
N SER A 60 -14.41 -8.04 21.01
CA SER A 60 -14.03 -9.01 22.02
C SER A 60 -12.54 -8.93 22.37
N THR A 61 -12.17 -9.57 23.50
CA THR A 61 -10.77 -9.72 23.90
C THR A 61 -9.96 -10.51 22.85
N GLU A 62 -10.56 -11.51 22.22
CA GLU A 62 -9.94 -12.32 21.17
C GLU A 62 -9.61 -11.46 19.93
N ALA A 63 -10.53 -10.58 19.54
CA ALA A 63 -10.31 -9.63 18.44
C ALA A 63 -9.14 -8.68 18.75
N ARG A 64 -9.08 -8.17 19.99
CA ARG A 64 -7.97 -7.33 20.45
C ARG A 64 -6.65 -8.10 20.44
N MET A 65 -6.64 -9.34 20.90
CA MET A 65 -5.44 -10.18 20.91
C MET A 65 -4.98 -10.53 19.48
N ALA A 66 -5.91 -10.74 18.54
CA ALA A 66 -5.59 -10.95 17.14
C ALA A 66 -4.90 -9.71 16.53
N TYR A 67 -5.44 -8.53 16.79
CA TYR A 67 -4.81 -7.27 16.39
C TYR A 67 -3.39 -7.10 16.96
N LEU A 68 -3.21 -7.32 18.25
CA LEU A 68 -1.90 -7.18 18.89
C LEU A 68 -0.88 -8.18 18.32
N ARG A 69 -1.29 -9.43 18.09
CA ARG A 69 -0.42 -10.42 17.42
C ARG A 69 -0.05 -9.97 16.01
N TRP A 70 -1.01 -9.49 15.23
CA TRP A 70 -0.75 -8.95 13.89
C TRP A 70 0.22 -7.76 13.95
N LEU A 71 -0.03 -6.79 14.82
CA LEU A 71 0.82 -5.60 14.98
C LEU A 71 2.27 -5.96 15.33
N THR A 72 2.46 -6.89 16.27
CA THR A 72 3.81 -7.33 16.70
C THR A 72 4.55 -8.06 15.59
N GLN A 73 3.87 -8.77 14.70
CA GLN A 73 4.49 -9.48 13.58
C GLN A 73 4.79 -8.55 12.40
N ILE A 74 3.94 -7.56 12.14
CA ILE A 74 4.09 -6.67 10.98
C ILE A 74 5.02 -5.49 11.26
N SER A 75 4.97 -4.92 12.47
CA SER A 75 5.74 -3.72 12.82
C SER A 75 7.25 -3.85 12.53
N PRO A 76 7.95 -4.92 12.89
CA PRO A 76 9.38 -5.06 12.57
C PRO A 76 9.68 -5.07 11.06
N ARG A 77 8.76 -5.58 10.23
CA ARG A 77 8.93 -5.64 8.77
C ARG A 77 8.93 -4.24 8.12
N LEU A 78 8.33 -3.25 8.79
CA LEU A 78 8.28 -1.85 8.36
C LEU A 78 9.41 -0.99 8.92
N ALA A 79 10.21 -1.47 9.88
CA ALA A 79 11.19 -0.67 10.61
C ALA A 79 12.17 0.11 9.72
N ARG A 80 12.59 -0.47 8.59
CA ARG A 80 13.48 0.21 7.63
C ARG A 80 12.82 1.39 6.89
N ARG A 81 11.50 1.40 6.78
CA ARG A 81 10.73 2.42 6.02
C ARG A 81 10.06 3.44 6.92
N LYS A 82 9.77 3.02 8.14
CA LYS A 82 9.21 3.84 9.22
C LYS A 82 10.01 3.52 10.49
N PRO A 83 11.16 4.19 10.70
CA PRO A 83 12.05 3.88 11.83
C PRO A 83 11.42 4.22 13.17
N GLU A 84 10.66 5.33 13.24
CA GLU A 84 9.99 5.75 14.47
C GLU A 84 8.87 4.79 14.83
N LEU A 85 8.90 4.25 16.05
CA LEU A 85 7.91 3.25 16.49
C LEU A 85 6.51 3.83 16.54
N GLN A 86 6.35 5.06 17.01
CA GLN A 86 5.04 5.71 17.13
C GLN A 86 4.39 5.88 15.76
N ASP A 87 5.12 6.42 14.77
CA ASP A 87 4.64 6.59 13.39
C ASP A 87 4.26 5.24 12.76
N ARG A 88 5.04 4.21 13.07
CA ARG A 88 4.81 2.85 12.56
C ARG A 88 3.56 2.24 13.15
N VAL A 89 3.33 2.43 14.45
CA VAL A 89 2.13 1.96 15.14
C VAL A 89 0.89 2.70 14.62
N GLU A 90 0.91 4.04 14.54
CA GLU A 90 -0.19 4.83 13.99
C GLU A 90 -0.52 4.41 12.56
N PHE A 91 0.49 4.23 11.72
CA PHE A 91 0.32 3.76 10.34
C PHE A 91 -0.37 2.40 10.29
N LEU A 92 0.09 1.44 11.08
CA LEU A 92 -0.47 0.08 11.10
C LEU A 92 -1.87 0.04 11.71
N GLN A 93 -2.15 0.82 12.74
CA GLN A 93 -3.50 0.99 13.28
C GLN A 93 -4.46 1.50 12.19
N THR A 94 -4.03 2.52 11.44
CA THR A 94 -4.84 3.07 10.35
C THR A 94 -5.07 2.04 9.24
N VAL A 95 -4.03 1.26 8.86
CA VAL A 95 -4.17 0.16 7.88
C VAL A 95 -5.17 -0.87 8.39
N TRP A 96 -5.03 -1.33 9.63
CA TRP A 96 -5.95 -2.30 10.23
C TRP A 96 -7.40 -1.82 10.21
N TYR A 97 -7.61 -0.59 10.67
CA TYR A 97 -8.94 0.00 10.74
C TYR A 97 -9.58 0.16 9.35
N GLU A 98 -8.89 0.82 8.42
CA GLU A 98 -9.48 1.14 7.11
C GLU A 98 -9.63 -0.09 6.21
N SER A 99 -8.73 -1.07 6.29
CA SER A 99 -8.90 -2.33 5.55
C SER A 99 -10.11 -3.11 6.04
N ARG A 100 -10.27 -3.30 7.34
CA ARG A 100 -11.43 -4.01 7.91
C ARG A 100 -12.73 -3.31 7.67
N ARG A 101 -12.76 -1.99 7.83
CA ARG A 101 -13.94 -1.17 7.52
C ARG A 101 -14.39 -1.32 6.07
N ALA A 102 -13.46 -1.42 5.14
CA ALA A 102 -13.74 -1.66 3.73
C ALA A 102 -13.93 -3.15 3.37
N GLY A 103 -13.83 -4.08 4.33
CA GLY A 103 -13.89 -5.51 4.06
C GLY A 103 -12.74 -6.02 3.20
N LEU A 104 -11.54 -5.45 3.37
CA LEU A 104 -10.32 -5.83 2.65
C LEU A 104 -9.35 -6.55 3.59
N ASP A 105 -8.51 -7.41 3.02
CA ASP A 105 -7.39 -8.05 3.71
C ASP A 105 -6.27 -7.05 3.99
N GLU A 106 -5.73 -7.01 5.21
CA GLU A 106 -4.70 -6.06 5.64
C GLU A 106 -3.39 -6.26 4.86
N ALA A 107 -3.06 -7.52 4.54
CA ALA A 107 -1.87 -7.83 3.76
C ALA A 107 -2.02 -7.36 2.30
N LEU A 108 -3.25 -7.39 1.76
CA LEU A 108 -3.55 -6.82 0.44
C LEU A 108 -3.32 -5.31 0.44
N VAL A 109 -3.84 -4.58 1.44
CA VAL A 109 -3.69 -3.13 1.53
C VAL A 109 -2.21 -2.75 1.71
N LEU A 110 -1.46 -3.45 2.56
CA LEU A 110 -0.01 -3.25 2.71
C LEU A 110 0.75 -3.55 1.42
N GLY A 111 0.37 -4.61 0.70
CA GLY A 111 0.95 -4.97 -0.60
C GLY A 111 0.71 -3.89 -1.65
N LEU A 112 -0.49 -3.35 -1.70
CA LEU A 112 -0.85 -2.24 -2.59
C LEU A 112 -0.04 -0.98 -2.25
N ILE A 113 0.01 -0.56 -0.98
CA ILE A 113 0.82 0.59 -0.54
C ILE A 113 2.31 0.40 -0.90
N GLN A 114 2.82 -0.82 -0.78
CA GLN A 114 4.20 -1.12 -1.17
C GLN A 114 4.44 -0.88 -2.65
N VAL A 115 3.52 -1.28 -3.51
CA VAL A 115 3.63 -1.11 -4.97
C VAL A 115 3.44 0.35 -5.38
N GLU A 116 2.46 1.03 -4.79
CA GLU A 116 2.09 2.40 -5.13
C GLU A 116 3.14 3.43 -4.71
N SER A 117 3.58 3.39 -3.48
CA SER A 117 4.41 4.46 -2.92
C SER A 117 5.69 3.97 -2.24
N ALA A 118 5.88 2.66 -2.09
CA ALA A 118 6.90 2.10 -1.19
C ALA A 118 6.82 2.70 0.24
N PHE A 119 5.60 2.92 0.73
CA PHE A 119 5.28 3.52 2.05
C PHE A 119 5.68 4.99 2.20
N ARG A 120 5.81 5.75 1.11
CA ARG A 120 6.12 7.18 1.16
C ARG A 120 4.85 8.00 1.24
N GLN A 121 4.70 8.76 2.31
CA GLN A 121 3.54 9.60 2.59
C GLN A 121 3.33 10.69 1.54
N PHE A 122 4.40 11.33 1.12
CA PHE A 122 4.36 12.47 0.19
C PHE A 122 4.72 12.07 -1.24
N ALA A 123 4.47 10.80 -1.61
CA ALA A 123 4.68 10.36 -2.98
C ALA A 123 3.73 11.08 -3.94
N ILE A 124 4.28 11.55 -5.06
CA ILE A 124 3.51 12.11 -6.19
C ILE A 124 3.98 11.39 -7.45
N SER A 125 3.04 10.85 -8.23
CA SER A 125 3.36 10.25 -9.53
C SER A 125 3.42 11.30 -10.64
N VAL A 126 3.93 10.91 -11.80
CA VAL A 126 3.99 11.77 -12.98
C VAL A 126 2.61 12.21 -13.48
N VAL A 127 1.56 11.46 -13.13
CA VAL A 127 0.16 11.79 -13.45
C VAL A 127 -0.58 12.48 -12.29
N GLY A 128 0.14 12.81 -11.20
CA GLY A 128 -0.39 13.57 -10.07
C GLY A 128 -1.08 12.75 -8.99
N ALA A 129 -1.02 11.41 -9.02
CA ALA A 129 -1.51 10.56 -7.94
C ALA A 129 -0.73 10.84 -6.64
N ARG A 130 -1.38 10.78 -5.46
CA ARG A 130 -0.86 11.30 -4.20
C ARG A 130 -0.91 10.28 -3.05
N GLY A 131 0.13 10.32 -2.25
CA GLY A 131 0.21 9.68 -0.94
C GLY A 131 0.47 8.19 -0.99
N TYR A 132 0.22 7.52 0.13
CA TYR A 132 0.51 6.10 0.33
C TYR A 132 -0.12 5.18 -0.71
N MET A 133 -1.40 5.38 -1.03
CA MET A 133 -2.19 4.57 -1.95
C MET A 133 -2.35 5.23 -3.32
N GLN A 134 -1.61 6.29 -3.62
CA GLN A 134 -1.57 7.00 -4.91
C GLN A 134 -2.97 7.35 -5.44
N ILE A 135 -3.69 8.12 -4.64
CA ILE A 135 -5.05 8.57 -4.99
C ILE A 135 -5.00 9.71 -6.01
N MET A 136 -5.77 9.59 -7.07
CA MET A 136 -5.90 10.64 -8.07
C MET A 136 -6.70 11.83 -7.53
N PRO A 137 -6.27 13.08 -7.81
CA PRO A 137 -6.93 14.29 -7.30
C PRO A 137 -8.43 14.41 -7.60
N PHE A 138 -8.89 13.83 -8.71
CA PHE A 138 -10.31 13.89 -9.04
C PHE A 138 -11.20 13.18 -8.00
N TRP A 139 -10.68 12.14 -7.30
CA TRP A 139 -11.42 11.48 -6.25
C TRP A 139 -11.75 12.41 -5.08
N ALA A 140 -10.80 13.28 -4.67
CA ALA A 140 -11.06 14.26 -3.63
C ALA A 140 -12.24 15.18 -3.98
N ARG A 141 -12.33 15.59 -5.26
CA ARG A 141 -13.46 16.41 -5.77
C ARG A 141 -14.74 15.61 -5.91
N LEU A 142 -14.66 14.35 -6.30
CA LEU A 142 -15.82 13.52 -6.65
C LEU A 142 -16.56 13.00 -5.42
N ILE A 143 -15.83 12.53 -4.41
CA ILE A 143 -16.37 11.87 -3.22
C ILE A 143 -15.91 12.47 -1.89
N GLY A 144 -15.05 13.48 -1.89
CA GLY A 144 -14.61 14.23 -0.72
C GLY A 144 -15.13 15.67 -0.72
N ASP A 145 -14.46 16.50 0.05
CA ASP A 145 -14.68 17.95 0.16
C ASP A 145 -13.96 18.79 -0.90
N GLY A 146 -13.18 18.15 -1.76
CA GLY A 146 -12.37 18.79 -2.79
C GLY A 146 -10.95 19.15 -2.35
N ASP A 147 -10.59 18.97 -1.07
CA ASP A 147 -9.23 19.22 -0.61
C ASP A 147 -8.26 18.15 -1.10
N VAL A 148 -7.57 18.49 -2.17
CA VAL A 148 -6.56 17.60 -2.78
C VAL A 148 -5.31 17.49 -1.90
N ALA A 149 -5.01 18.47 -1.04
CA ALA A 149 -3.86 18.42 -0.14
C ALA A 149 -4.09 17.40 1.00
N ALA A 150 -5.33 17.21 1.41
CA ALA A 150 -5.72 16.21 2.40
C ALA A 150 -5.35 14.77 1.99
N LEU A 151 -5.14 14.50 0.69
CA LEU A 151 -4.66 13.20 0.20
C LEU A 151 -3.24 12.83 0.67
N PHE A 152 -2.51 13.74 1.29
CA PHE A 152 -1.23 13.43 1.96
C PHE A 152 -1.41 13.06 3.43
N HIS A 153 -2.57 13.28 4.03
CA HIS A 153 -2.84 12.84 5.39
C HIS A 153 -3.06 11.33 5.42
N LEU A 154 -2.41 10.67 6.38
CA LEU A 154 -2.43 9.21 6.51
C LEU A 154 -3.84 8.63 6.44
N LYS A 155 -4.72 9.09 7.34
CA LYS A 155 -6.09 8.56 7.46
C LYS A 155 -6.92 8.80 6.22
N THR A 156 -6.90 10.03 5.71
CA THR A 156 -7.63 10.40 4.49
C THR A 156 -7.17 9.54 3.31
N ASN A 157 -5.86 9.40 3.11
CA ASN A 157 -5.32 8.64 2.00
C ASN A 157 -5.72 7.16 2.05
N LEU A 158 -5.56 6.51 3.20
CA LEU A 158 -5.91 5.10 3.36
C LEU A 158 -7.42 4.89 3.24
N ARG A 159 -8.23 5.79 3.79
CA ARG A 159 -9.68 5.75 3.67
C ARG A 159 -10.13 5.80 2.22
N PHE A 160 -9.67 6.80 1.48
CA PHE A 160 -9.98 6.91 0.06
C PHE A 160 -9.52 5.65 -0.71
N GLY A 161 -8.30 5.22 -0.49
CA GLY A 161 -7.74 4.06 -1.18
C GLY A 161 -8.52 2.77 -0.93
N CYS A 162 -8.89 2.51 0.32
CA CYS A 162 -9.68 1.33 0.68
C CYS A 162 -11.11 1.40 0.12
N VAL A 163 -11.77 2.56 0.21
CA VAL A 163 -13.12 2.77 -0.35
C VAL A 163 -13.12 2.60 -1.88
N ILE A 164 -12.15 3.19 -2.58
CA ILE A 164 -12.02 3.08 -4.03
C ILE A 164 -11.73 1.64 -4.46
N LEU A 165 -10.81 0.95 -3.77
CA LEU A 165 -10.51 -0.46 -4.08
C LEU A 165 -11.73 -1.35 -3.84
N ARG A 166 -12.47 -1.13 -2.75
CA ARG A 166 -13.71 -1.85 -2.46
C ARG A 166 -14.75 -1.61 -3.54
N HIS A 167 -14.95 -0.37 -3.96
CA HIS A 167 -15.85 -0.03 -5.07
C HIS A 167 -15.48 -0.80 -6.36
N TYR A 168 -14.21 -0.83 -6.73
CA TYR A 168 -13.78 -1.58 -7.90
C TYR A 168 -13.94 -3.09 -7.73
N LEU A 169 -13.74 -3.61 -6.53
CA LEU A 169 -13.95 -5.03 -6.25
C LEU A 169 -15.43 -5.42 -6.40
N GLU A 170 -16.36 -4.60 -5.92
CA GLU A 170 -17.80 -4.79 -6.12
C GLU A 170 -18.19 -4.70 -7.61
N ARG A 171 -17.66 -3.70 -8.30
CA ARG A 171 -17.90 -3.51 -9.73
C ARG A 171 -17.40 -4.69 -10.57
N GLU A 172 -16.32 -5.32 -10.18
CA GLU A 172 -15.77 -6.54 -10.81
C GLU A 172 -16.30 -7.84 -10.18
N ARG A 173 -17.41 -7.77 -9.43
CA ARG A 173 -18.10 -8.94 -8.83
C ARG A 173 -17.18 -9.82 -7.97
N GLY A 174 -16.23 -9.22 -7.27
CA GLY A 174 -15.27 -9.91 -6.42
C GLY A 174 -13.98 -10.34 -7.12
N ASP A 175 -13.83 -10.10 -8.42
CA ASP A 175 -12.58 -10.39 -9.14
C ASP A 175 -11.51 -9.35 -8.75
N LEU A 176 -10.62 -9.75 -7.84
CA LEU A 176 -9.56 -8.88 -7.33
C LEU A 176 -8.51 -8.54 -8.40
N PHE A 177 -8.24 -9.44 -9.35
CA PHE A 177 -7.30 -9.16 -10.44
C PHE A 177 -7.81 -8.00 -11.32
N LEU A 178 -9.07 -8.05 -11.70
CA LEU A 178 -9.69 -7.00 -12.51
C LEU A 178 -9.86 -5.70 -11.69
N ALA A 179 -10.22 -5.80 -10.40
CA ALA A 179 -10.35 -4.64 -9.51
C ALA A 179 -9.02 -3.88 -9.33
N LEU A 180 -7.92 -4.59 -9.11
CA LEU A 180 -6.58 -4.02 -9.05
C LEU A 180 -6.19 -3.38 -10.40
N GLY A 181 -6.53 -4.03 -11.50
CA GLY A 181 -6.33 -3.47 -12.83
C GLY A 181 -7.08 -2.15 -13.03
N ARG A 182 -8.34 -2.02 -12.55
CA ARG A 182 -9.08 -0.74 -12.56
C ARG A 182 -8.43 0.29 -11.66
N TYR A 183 -8.03 -0.11 -10.46
CA TYR A 183 -7.37 0.77 -9.51
C TYR A 183 -6.13 1.45 -10.12
N ASN A 184 -5.37 0.72 -10.89
CA ASN A 184 -4.17 1.25 -11.57
C ASN A 184 -4.45 1.82 -12.99
N GLY A 185 -5.67 1.71 -13.52
CA GLY A 185 -5.96 2.09 -14.92
C GLY A 185 -5.44 1.12 -15.96
N SER A 186 -5.12 -0.11 -15.58
CA SER A 186 -4.58 -1.18 -16.45
C SER A 186 -5.45 -2.44 -16.47
N ARG A 187 -6.78 -2.27 -16.41
CA ARG A 187 -7.75 -3.38 -16.34
C ARG A 187 -7.43 -4.47 -17.36
N GLY A 188 -7.39 -5.71 -16.88
CA GLY A 188 -7.10 -6.91 -17.70
C GLY A 188 -5.62 -7.12 -18.01
N ARG A 189 -4.71 -6.23 -17.56
CA ARG A 189 -3.27 -6.41 -17.71
C ARG A 189 -2.65 -6.97 -16.45
N SER A 190 -1.80 -7.98 -16.58
CA SER A 190 -1.24 -8.73 -15.44
C SER A 190 -0.10 -8.04 -14.65
N PRO A 191 0.73 -7.13 -15.19
CA PRO A 191 1.91 -6.68 -14.47
C PRO A 191 1.61 -6.06 -13.10
N TYR A 192 0.62 -5.17 -13.02
CA TYR A 192 0.29 -4.50 -11.77
C TYR A 192 -0.42 -5.43 -10.75
N PRO A 193 -1.50 -6.13 -11.09
CA PRO A 193 -2.10 -7.08 -10.15
C PRO A 193 -1.11 -8.11 -9.62
N ASN A 194 -0.25 -8.66 -10.48
CA ASN A 194 0.76 -9.63 -10.06
C ASN A 194 1.79 -9.03 -9.09
N ALA A 195 2.20 -7.77 -9.31
CA ALA A 195 3.09 -7.07 -8.39
C ALA A 195 2.44 -6.88 -7.00
N VAL A 196 1.14 -6.53 -6.97
CA VAL A 196 0.39 -6.39 -5.71
C VAL A 196 0.24 -7.75 -5.01
N PHE A 197 -0.10 -8.81 -5.72
CA PHE A 197 -0.18 -10.16 -5.14
C PHE A 197 1.16 -10.65 -4.58
N ALA A 198 2.24 -10.43 -5.32
CA ALA A 198 3.59 -10.77 -4.84
C ALA A 198 3.99 -9.96 -3.60
N ALA A 199 3.59 -8.70 -3.53
CA ALA A 199 3.79 -7.87 -2.35
C ALA A 199 2.91 -8.32 -1.18
N GLN A 200 1.64 -8.63 -1.41
CA GLN A 200 0.70 -9.12 -0.40
C GLN A 200 1.26 -10.35 0.34
N GLN A 201 1.86 -11.32 -0.40
CA GLN A 201 2.42 -12.52 0.23
C GLN A 201 3.48 -12.20 1.30
N ARG A 202 4.22 -11.09 1.14
CA ARG A 202 5.23 -10.64 2.11
C ARG A 202 4.65 -10.08 3.38
N TRP A 203 3.37 -9.69 3.37
CA TRP A 203 2.67 -9.08 4.51
C TRP A 203 1.74 -10.04 5.23
N ARG A 204 1.52 -11.24 4.70
CA ARG A 204 0.74 -12.27 5.38
C ARG A 204 1.41 -12.67 6.69
N VAL A 205 0.60 -12.84 7.72
CA VAL A 205 0.96 -13.46 8.99
C VAL A 205 0.43 -14.88 8.97
N GLY A 206 1.23 -15.83 9.44
CA GLY A 206 0.82 -17.23 9.58
C GLY A 206 -0.05 -17.42 10.81
#